data_4417a70643ec10ad4fabf639fb688666
#
_entry.id   4417a70643ec10ad4fabf639fb688666
#
_cell.length_a   1.000
_cell.length_b   1.000
_cell.length_c   1.000
_cell.angle_alpha   90.00
_cell.angle_beta   90.00
_cell.angle_gamma   90.00
#
_symmetry.space_group_name_H-M   'P 1'
#
loop_
_entity.id
_entity.type
_entity.pdbx_description
1 polymer ?
#
loop_
_entity_poly.entity_id
_entity_poly.type
_entity_poly.pdbx_seq_one_letter_code
_entity_poly.pdbx_strand_id
1 'polypeptide(L)'
;MIIKNKLETFQDLTFSSGVALNDFVIYCAEMGYDVSSLAGIPGTIGGAVYGNAGAYGLEICELIDSVRIMRDGLIKELKKEELEMEYRSSIFKKKNLNDVILTVTFKIEKSNLTQNEIKDRVNNILEIRNKKFSLENNIGSIYKNIVKNGEKIYAWKLLENFRGKIINNIKISDNHPNIFINTNNAEFNDLQNLFEIIQNFVSIKYNIILEKEVECI
;
A
#
# COMPACT_ATOMS: atom_id res chain seq x y z
N MET A 1 -9.35 10.25 14.81
CA MET A 1 -10.68 9.64 15.09
C MET A 1 -10.59 8.16 14.74
N ILE A 2 -10.71 7.27 15.74
CA ILE A 2 -10.66 5.81 15.50
C ILE A 2 -12.08 5.39 15.11
N ILE A 3 -12.30 5.09 13.83
CA ILE A 3 -13.54 4.48 13.37
C ILE A 3 -13.46 3.01 13.77
N LYS A 4 -14.30 2.56 14.71
CA LYS A 4 -14.31 1.18 15.19
C LYS A 4 -14.59 0.21 14.05
N ASN A 5 -13.71 -0.78 13.92
CA ASN A 5 -13.83 -1.91 13.00
C ASN A 5 -15.14 -2.68 13.28
N LYS A 6 -16.11 -2.53 12.43
CA LYS A 6 -17.12 -3.54 12.16
C LYS A 6 -17.09 -3.79 10.67
N LEU A 7 -17.04 -5.05 10.28
CA LEU A 7 -17.41 -5.51 8.95
C LEU A 7 -18.91 -5.23 8.76
N GLU A 8 -19.24 -3.96 8.57
CA GLU A 8 -20.58 -3.56 8.12
C GLU A 8 -20.52 -3.58 6.60
N THR A 9 -20.94 -4.71 6.04
CA THR A 9 -21.28 -4.80 4.63
C THR A 9 -22.67 -4.21 4.48
N PHE A 10 -22.74 -3.04 3.87
CA PHE A 10 -23.97 -2.55 3.30
C PHE A 10 -24.27 -3.36 2.03
N GLN A 11 -25.54 -3.44 1.64
CA GLN A 11 -25.93 -3.98 0.34
C GLN A 11 -24.98 -3.40 -0.72
N ASP A 12 -24.47 -3.93 -1.68
CA ASP A 12 -23.63 -3.37 -2.76
C ASP A 12 -22.12 -3.22 -2.50
N LEU A 13 -21.47 -4.16 -1.80
CA LEU A 13 -20.01 -4.15 -1.59
C LEU A 13 -19.47 -2.81 -1.05
N THR A 14 -20.21 -2.16 -0.17
CA THR A 14 -19.80 -0.93 0.51
C THR A 14 -19.20 -1.26 1.88
N PHE A 15 -18.00 -0.76 2.15
CA PHE A 15 -17.26 -1.02 3.39
C PHE A 15 -16.84 0.28 4.07
N SER A 16 -16.80 0.25 5.40
CA SER A 16 -16.19 1.33 6.18
C SER A 16 -14.70 1.43 5.88
N SER A 17 -14.19 2.66 5.81
CA SER A 17 -12.76 2.93 5.59
C SER A 17 -11.84 2.33 6.65
N GLY A 18 -12.36 2.07 7.86
CA GLY A 18 -11.61 1.47 8.97
C GLY A 18 -11.51 -0.07 8.91
N VAL A 19 -12.18 -0.74 7.98
CA VAL A 19 -12.07 -2.20 7.80
C VAL A 19 -10.66 -2.54 7.36
N ALA A 20 -10.04 -3.58 7.96
CA ALA A 20 -8.74 -4.04 7.55
C ALA A 20 -8.79 -4.55 6.08
N LEU A 21 -7.80 -4.17 5.28
CA LEU A 21 -7.78 -4.56 3.88
C LEU A 21 -7.74 -6.08 3.72
N ASN A 22 -7.10 -6.78 4.65
CA ASN A 22 -7.06 -8.24 4.61
C ASN A 22 -8.42 -8.89 4.91
N ASP A 23 -9.23 -8.30 5.80
CA ASP A 23 -10.59 -8.76 6.08
C ASP A 23 -11.50 -8.57 4.86
N PHE A 24 -11.33 -7.45 4.14
CA PHE A 24 -11.99 -7.22 2.86
C PHE A 24 -11.62 -8.29 1.82
N VAL A 25 -10.34 -8.65 1.70
CA VAL A 25 -9.86 -9.70 0.77
C VAL A 25 -10.48 -11.05 1.12
N ILE A 26 -10.51 -11.42 2.41
CA ILE A 26 -11.11 -12.68 2.88
C ILE A 26 -12.61 -12.71 2.57
N TYR A 27 -13.33 -11.63 2.89
CA TYR A 27 -14.75 -11.49 2.56
C TYR A 27 -15.01 -11.66 1.06
N CYS A 28 -14.23 -10.98 0.21
CA CYS A 28 -14.35 -11.09 -1.24
C CYS A 28 -14.15 -12.53 -1.72
N ALA A 29 -13.15 -13.24 -1.19
CA ALA A 29 -12.91 -14.64 -1.52
C ALA A 29 -14.10 -15.55 -1.15
N GLU A 30 -14.71 -15.32 0.03
CA GLU A 30 -15.90 -16.04 0.48
C GLU A 30 -17.12 -15.79 -0.39
N MET A 31 -17.20 -14.59 -0.94
CA MET A 31 -18.28 -14.19 -1.86
C MET A 31 -17.98 -14.51 -3.32
N GLY A 32 -16.83 -15.11 -3.66
CA GLY A 32 -16.46 -15.48 -5.03
C GLY A 32 -15.93 -14.31 -5.88
N TYR A 33 -15.38 -13.28 -5.24
CA TYR A 33 -14.67 -12.19 -5.89
C TYR A 33 -13.15 -12.39 -5.73
N ASP A 34 -12.39 -12.41 -6.83
CA ASP A 34 -10.94 -12.57 -6.76
C ASP A 34 -10.23 -11.23 -6.70
N VAL A 35 -9.90 -10.82 -5.50
CA VAL A 35 -9.02 -9.68 -5.20
C VAL A 35 -7.76 -10.13 -4.45
N SER A 36 -7.36 -11.38 -4.62
CA SER A 36 -6.26 -12.04 -3.92
C SER A 36 -4.93 -11.28 -4.03
N SER A 37 -4.70 -10.56 -5.13
CA SER A 37 -3.51 -9.70 -5.31
C SER A 37 -3.31 -8.67 -4.20
N LEU A 38 -4.38 -8.25 -3.50
CA LEU A 38 -4.30 -7.32 -2.37
C LEU A 38 -4.01 -8.01 -1.03
N ALA A 39 -3.98 -9.35 -0.98
CA ALA A 39 -3.75 -10.11 0.25
C ALA A 39 -2.42 -9.73 0.93
N GLY A 40 -2.46 -9.58 2.25
CA GLY A 40 -1.28 -9.25 3.06
C GLY A 40 -0.72 -7.84 2.88
N ILE A 41 -1.40 -6.93 2.20
CA ILE A 41 -1.09 -5.49 2.27
C ILE A 41 -1.62 -5.01 3.63
N PRO A 42 -0.77 -4.47 4.51
CA PRO A 42 -1.19 -4.00 5.83
C PRO A 42 -2.00 -2.71 5.73
N GLY A 43 -2.84 -2.48 6.73
CA GLY A 43 -3.64 -1.26 6.85
C GLY A 43 -5.13 -1.48 6.55
N THR A 44 -5.84 -0.39 6.30
CA THR A 44 -7.29 -0.36 6.13
C THR A 44 -7.68 -0.03 4.70
N ILE A 45 -8.94 -0.25 4.36
CA ILE A 45 -9.53 0.16 3.07
C ILE A 45 -9.28 1.66 2.82
N GLY A 46 -9.53 2.52 3.82
CA GLY A 46 -9.30 3.96 3.67
C GLY A 46 -7.84 4.32 3.39
N GLY A 47 -6.90 3.66 4.09
CA GLY A 47 -5.47 3.83 3.81
C GLY A 47 -5.07 3.32 2.43
N ALA A 48 -5.66 2.22 1.98
CA ALA A 48 -5.46 1.68 0.65
C ALA A 48 -5.97 2.64 -0.45
N VAL A 49 -7.12 3.27 -0.24
CA VAL A 49 -7.66 4.30 -1.16
C VAL A 49 -6.78 5.55 -1.16
N TYR A 50 -6.35 6.03 0.01
CA TYR A 50 -5.49 7.19 0.14
C TYR A 50 -4.20 7.06 -0.68
N GLY A 51 -3.55 5.90 -0.58
CA GLY A 51 -2.27 5.63 -1.24
C GLY A 51 -2.39 4.89 -2.58
N ASN A 52 -3.59 4.60 -3.09
CA ASN A 52 -3.81 3.70 -4.23
C ASN A 52 -2.98 2.42 -4.09
N ALA A 53 -3.23 1.68 -3.00
CA ALA A 53 -2.50 0.46 -2.71
C ALA A 53 -2.70 -0.60 -3.79
N GLY A 54 -1.64 -1.34 -4.09
CA GLY A 54 -1.72 -2.41 -5.07
C GLY A 54 -0.49 -3.31 -5.07
N ALA A 55 -0.68 -4.54 -5.51
CA ALA A 55 0.37 -5.53 -5.68
C ALA A 55 -0.03 -6.53 -6.77
N TYR A 56 0.96 -7.25 -7.31
CA TYR A 56 0.76 -8.33 -8.29
C TYR A 56 -0.12 -7.94 -9.49
N GLY A 57 -0.04 -6.67 -9.93
CA GLY A 57 -0.74 -6.18 -11.12
C GLY A 57 -2.16 -5.66 -10.87
N LEU A 58 -2.66 -5.65 -9.64
CA LEU A 58 -3.95 -5.07 -9.27
C LEU A 58 -3.73 -3.87 -8.35
N GLU A 59 -4.36 -2.75 -8.63
CA GLU A 59 -4.45 -1.59 -7.74
C GLU A 59 -5.89 -1.43 -7.25
N ILE A 60 -6.08 -0.94 -6.00
CA ILE A 60 -7.42 -0.82 -5.40
C ILE A 60 -8.35 0.08 -6.21
N CYS A 61 -7.81 1.09 -6.90
CA CYS A 61 -8.58 1.99 -7.76
C CYS A 61 -9.33 1.26 -8.88
N GLU A 62 -8.84 0.11 -9.33
CA GLU A 62 -9.50 -0.66 -10.38
C GLU A 62 -10.85 -1.23 -9.92
N LEU A 63 -10.99 -1.42 -8.61
CA LEU A 63 -12.15 -2.02 -7.97
C LEU A 63 -13.17 -0.99 -7.46
N ILE A 64 -12.79 0.30 -7.31
CA ILE A 64 -13.64 1.34 -6.71
C ILE A 64 -14.71 1.80 -7.70
N ASP A 65 -15.94 1.94 -7.19
CA ASP A 65 -17.03 2.67 -7.85
C ASP A 65 -17.14 4.10 -7.32
N SER A 66 -17.24 4.24 -5.99
CA SER A 66 -17.34 5.55 -5.33
C SER A 66 -16.76 5.54 -3.91
N VAL A 67 -16.49 6.73 -3.40
CA VAL A 67 -15.97 6.96 -2.04
C VAL A 67 -16.79 8.05 -1.38
N ARG A 68 -17.32 7.76 -0.19
CA ARG A 68 -17.96 8.79 0.64
C ARG A 68 -16.93 9.37 1.60
N ILE A 69 -16.87 10.69 1.62
CA ILE A 69 -15.94 11.45 2.44
C ILE A 69 -16.68 12.47 3.31
N MET A 70 -15.99 12.92 4.35
CA MET A 70 -16.37 14.15 5.06
C MET A 70 -15.32 15.22 4.71
N ARG A 71 -15.78 16.34 4.14
CA ARG A 71 -15.01 17.53 3.82
C ARG A 71 -15.71 18.75 4.41
N ASP A 72 -15.02 19.51 5.25
CA ASP A 72 -15.56 20.72 5.91
C ASP A 72 -16.90 20.48 6.64
N GLY A 73 -17.02 19.33 7.32
CA GLY A 73 -18.23 18.91 8.04
C GLY A 73 -19.38 18.40 7.16
N LEU A 74 -19.22 18.41 5.84
CA LEU A 74 -20.22 17.93 4.90
C LEU A 74 -19.84 16.56 4.33
N ILE A 75 -20.84 15.68 4.23
CA ILE A 75 -20.67 14.38 3.58
C ILE A 75 -20.82 14.59 2.07
N LYS A 76 -19.83 14.10 1.31
CA LYS A 76 -19.81 14.10 -0.16
C LYS A 76 -19.54 12.70 -0.66
N GLU A 77 -20.05 12.37 -1.83
CA GLU A 77 -19.70 11.17 -2.57
C GLU A 77 -18.88 11.57 -3.79
N LEU A 78 -17.70 10.97 -3.93
CA LEU A 78 -16.81 11.13 -5.07
C LEU A 78 -16.87 9.86 -5.92
N LYS A 79 -17.08 10.01 -7.20
CA LYS A 79 -16.98 8.90 -8.15
C LYS A 79 -15.52 8.59 -8.47
N LYS A 80 -15.26 7.40 -8.99
CA LYS A 80 -13.91 6.91 -9.31
C LYS A 80 -13.08 7.94 -10.08
N GLU A 81 -13.67 8.60 -11.07
CA GLU A 81 -13.01 9.58 -11.93
C GLU A 81 -12.56 10.84 -11.19
N GLU A 82 -13.24 11.18 -10.09
CA GLU A 82 -12.93 12.34 -9.24
C GLU A 82 -11.80 12.08 -8.25
N LEU A 83 -11.40 10.82 -8.09
CA LEU A 83 -10.37 10.42 -7.13
C LEU A 83 -8.94 10.69 -7.63
N GLU A 84 -8.75 11.08 -8.89
CA GLU A 84 -7.45 11.37 -9.51
C GLU A 84 -6.38 10.31 -9.18
N MET A 85 -6.77 9.03 -9.27
CA MET A 85 -5.92 7.90 -8.90
C MET A 85 -4.73 7.76 -9.85
N GLU A 86 -3.54 7.66 -9.27
CA GLU A 86 -2.29 7.38 -9.97
C GLU A 86 -1.47 6.35 -9.17
N TYR A 87 -0.37 5.90 -9.73
CA TYR A 87 0.53 4.98 -9.02
C TYR A 87 0.96 5.53 -7.66
N ARG A 88 0.52 4.90 -6.58
CA ARG A 88 0.77 5.29 -5.17
C ARG A 88 0.33 6.72 -4.84
N SER A 89 -0.77 7.17 -5.47
CA SER A 89 -1.31 8.52 -5.27
C SER A 89 -2.82 8.57 -5.49
N SER A 90 -3.45 9.57 -4.88
CA SER A 90 -4.87 9.91 -5.04
C SER A 90 -5.07 11.41 -4.84
N ILE A 91 -6.28 11.91 -5.11
CA ILE A 91 -6.65 13.29 -4.82
C ILE A 91 -6.38 13.67 -3.34
N PHE A 92 -6.60 12.72 -2.42
CA PHE A 92 -6.40 12.94 -0.98
C PHE A 92 -4.93 13.22 -0.65
N LYS A 93 -4.02 12.52 -1.31
CA LYS A 93 -2.58 12.67 -1.13
C LYS A 93 -2.03 13.89 -1.86
N LYS A 94 -2.47 14.14 -3.11
CA LYS A 94 -1.98 15.25 -3.93
C LYS A 94 -2.34 16.62 -3.40
N LYS A 95 -3.57 16.78 -2.91
CA LYS A 95 -4.13 18.09 -2.55
C LYS A 95 -4.04 18.39 -1.06
N ASN A 96 -3.50 17.47 -0.26
CA ASN A 96 -3.39 17.60 1.20
C ASN A 96 -4.71 18.12 1.82
N LEU A 97 -5.84 17.55 1.36
CA LEU A 97 -7.17 17.91 1.80
C LEU A 97 -7.41 17.32 3.18
N ASN A 98 -8.07 18.07 4.07
CA ASN A 98 -8.52 17.57 5.37
C ASN A 98 -9.75 16.64 5.23
N ASP A 99 -9.77 15.82 4.21
CA ASP A 99 -10.85 14.88 3.97
C ASP A 99 -10.73 13.66 4.88
N VAL A 100 -11.88 13.21 5.39
CA VAL A 100 -11.96 11.93 6.09
C VAL A 100 -12.71 10.95 5.19
N ILE A 101 -12.03 9.89 4.75
CA ILE A 101 -12.66 8.80 4.01
C ILE A 101 -13.56 8.03 4.97
N LEU A 102 -14.85 7.93 4.67
CA LEU A 102 -15.85 7.28 5.52
C LEU A 102 -16.16 5.86 5.05
N THR A 103 -16.59 5.71 3.81
CA THR A 103 -16.92 4.42 3.20
C THR A 103 -16.43 4.36 1.76
N VAL A 104 -16.19 3.14 1.29
CA VAL A 104 -15.79 2.86 -0.08
C VAL A 104 -16.76 1.83 -0.67
N THR A 105 -17.36 2.15 -1.80
CA THR A 105 -18.18 1.25 -2.59
C THR A 105 -17.34 0.65 -3.71
N PHE A 106 -17.35 -0.67 -3.81
CA PHE A 106 -16.61 -1.40 -4.82
C PHE A 106 -17.54 -1.94 -5.90
N LYS A 107 -17.03 -2.01 -7.12
CA LYS A 107 -17.65 -2.68 -8.26
C LYS A 107 -16.72 -3.77 -8.75
N ILE A 108 -17.02 -5.01 -8.37
CA ILE A 108 -16.18 -6.18 -8.63
C ILE A 108 -17.04 -7.24 -9.30
N GLU A 109 -16.56 -7.80 -10.39
CA GLU A 109 -17.23 -8.92 -11.05
C GLU A 109 -16.91 -10.23 -10.35
N LYS A 110 -17.86 -11.17 -10.38
CA LYS A 110 -17.64 -12.53 -9.89
C LYS A 110 -16.52 -13.21 -10.69
N SER A 111 -15.63 -13.87 -9.97
CA SER A 111 -14.59 -14.68 -10.59
C SER A 111 -15.17 -15.96 -11.23
N ASN A 112 -14.52 -16.44 -12.29
CA ASN A 112 -14.80 -17.77 -12.84
C ASN A 112 -14.20 -18.90 -11.98
N LEU A 113 -13.40 -18.55 -10.97
CA LEU A 113 -12.82 -19.49 -10.02
C LEU A 113 -13.81 -19.82 -8.92
N THR A 114 -13.70 -21.01 -8.37
CA THR A 114 -14.42 -21.40 -7.17
C THR A 114 -13.89 -20.62 -5.95
N GLN A 115 -14.71 -20.51 -4.92
CA GLN A 115 -14.30 -19.89 -3.65
C GLN A 115 -13.04 -20.54 -3.06
N ASN A 116 -12.88 -21.86 -3.18
CA ASN A 116 -11.70 -22.57 -2.69
C ASN A 116 -10.45 -22.19 -3.48
N GLU A 117 -10.52 -22.14 -4.80
CA GLU A 117 -9.40 -21.70 -5.64
C GLU A 117 -8.98 -20.26 -5.33
N ILE A 118 -9.94 -19.37 -5.05
CA ILE A 118 -9.64 -17.99 -4.64
C ILE A 118 -8.96 -17.98 -3.27
N LYS A 119 -9.44 -18.74 -2.29
CA LYS A 119 -8.82 -18.89 -0.97
C LYS A 119 -7.40 -19.46 -1.06
N ASP A 120 -7.17 -20.43 -1.91
CA ASP A 120 -5.84 -20.99 -2.15
C ASP A 120 -4.89 -19.94 -2.73
N ARG A 121 -5.36 -19.09 -3.66
CA ARG A 121 -4.58 -17.93 -4.16
C ARG A 121 -4.24 -16.94 -3.05
N VAL A 122 -5.21 -16.58 -2.20
CA VAL A 122 -4.98 -15.69 -1.05
C VAL A 122 -3.90 -16.28 -0.14
N ASN A 123 -4.01 -17.56 0.24
CA ASN A 123 -3.05 -18.23 1.10
C ASN A 123 -1.64 -18.26 0.49
N ASN A 124 -1.54 -18.60 -0.80
CA ASN A 124 -0.26 -18.61 -1.51
C ASN A 124 0.42 -17.24 -1.53
N ILE A 125 -0.36 -16.18 -1.78
CA ILE A 125 0.17 -14.81 -1.75
C ILE A 125 0.62 -14.42 -0.34
N LEU A 126 -0.13 -14.78 0.70
CA LEU A 126 0.25 -14.54 2.08
C LEU A 126 1.56 -15.25 2.44
N GLU A 127 1.74 -16.50 2.02
CA GLU A 127 2.99 -17.24 2.23
C GLU A 127 4.19 -16.58 1.54
N ILE A 128 4.03 -16.18 0.26
CA ILE A 128 5.06 -15.48 -0.50
C ILE A 128 5.43 -14.16 0.21
N ARG A 129 4.44 -13.42 0.68
CA ARG A 129 4.67 -12.15 1.37
C ARG A 129 5.35 -12.35 2.70
N ASN A 130 4.91 -13.33 3.51
CA ASN A 130 5.54 -13.63 4.80
C ASN A 130 7.02 -14.05 4.67
N LYS A 131 7.37 -14.74 3.59
CA LYS A 131 8.79 -15.07 3.29
C LYS A 131 9.59 -13.85 2.85
N LYS A 132 8.95 -12.89 2.18
CA LYS A 132 9.62 -11.72 1.60
C LYS A 132 9.71 -10.55 2.58
N PHE A 133 8.67 -10.32 3.36
CA PHE A 133 8.58 -9.21 4.30
C PHE A 133 8.86 -9.71 5.70
N SER A 134 9.84 -9.11 6.37
CA SER A 134 10.11 -9.38 7.78
C SER A 134 8.91 -8.99 8.65
N LEU A 135 8.63 -9.76 9.70
CA LEU A 135 7.69 -9.39 10.75
C LEU A 135 8.28 -8.36 11.74
N GLU A 136 9.54 -7.98 11.53
CA GLU A 136 10.24 -7.02 12.38
C GLU A 136 9.71 -5.59 12.19
N ASN A 137 10.05 -4.68 13.09
CA ASN A 137 9.61 -3.29 13.11
C ASN A 137 9.99 -2.53 11.82
N ASN A 138 9.07 -2.49 10.85
CA ASN A 138 9.22 -1.79 9.58
C ASN A 138 7.88 -1.18 9.13
N ILE A 139 7.94 -0.28 8.17
CA ILE A 139 6.80 0.43 7.59
C ILE A 139 6.54 0.03 6.13
N GLY A 140 7.08 -1.09 5.69
CA GLY A 140 6.97 -1.58 4.30
C GLY A 140 8.01 -0.98 3.36
N SER A 141 7.67 -0.92 2.08
CA SER A 141 8.56 -0.35 1.06
C SER A 141 8.73 1.15 1.25
N ILE A 142 9.97 1.61 1.24
CA ILE A 142 10.34 3.01 1.49
C ILE A 142 10.21 3.87 0.23
N TYR A 143 10.66 3.34 -0.91
CA TYR A 143 10.70 4.09 -2.18
C TYR A 143 9.75 3.48 -3.21
N LYS A 144 9.13 4.36 -3.99
CA LYS A 144 8.33 3.97 -5.17
C LYS A 144 9.22 3.33 -6.23
N ASN A 145 8.63 2.43 -7.03
CA ASN A 145 9.27 2.02 -8.27
C ASN A 145 9.18 3.16 -9.30
N ILE A 146 10.16 3.21 -10.20
CA ILE A 146 10.27 4.28 -11.19
C ILE A 146 9.81 3.73 -12.54
N VAL A 147 9.13 4.55 -13.32
CA VAL A 147 8.86 4.26 -14.72
C VAL A 147 9.69 5.24 -15.55
N LYS A 148 10.62 4.72 -16.37
CA LYS A 148 11.46 5.50 -17.26
C LYS A 148 11.40 4.89 -18.65
N ASN A 149 11.03 5.68 -19.64
CA ASN A 149 10.89 5.23 -21.06
C ASN A 149 9.95 4.00 -21.22
N GLY A 150 8.89 3.91 -20.41
CA GLY A 150 7.97 2.77 -20.44
C GLY A 150 8.43 1.52 -19.69
N GLU A 151 9.66 1.51 -19.19
CA GLU A 151 10.20 0.40 -18.41
C GLU A 151 10.10 0.65 -16.91
N LYS A 152 9.72 -0.38 -16.15
CA LYS A 152 9.64 -0.35 -14.69
C LYS A 152 10.98 -0.70 -14.07
N ILE A 153 11.57 0.28 -13.38
CA ILE A 153 12.77 0.10 -12.58
C ILE A 153 12.35 -0.12 -11.13
N TYR A 154 12.67 -1.29 -10.60
CA TYR A 154 12.33 -1.63 -9.22
C TYR A 154 13.30 -0.95 -8.24
N ALA A 155 12.78 -0.17 -7.30
CA ALA A 155 13.60 0.53 -6.30
C ALA A 155 14.54 -0.41 -5.53
N TRP A 156 14.06 -1.60 -5.15
CA TRP A 156 14.89 -2.58 -4.43
C TRP A 156 16.15 -2.99 -5.19
N LYS A 157 16.13 -3.01 -6.53
CA LYS A 157 17.34 -3.33 -7.35
C LYS A 157 18.40 -2.23 -7.25
N LEU A 158 17.99 -0.98 -7.14
CA LEU A 158 18.91 0.16 -6.96
C LEU A 158 19.55 0.15 -5.58
N LEU A 159 18.91 -0.50 -4.61
CA LEU A 159 19.33 -0.59 -3.21
C LEU A 159 20.10 -1.88 -2.89
N GLU A 160 20.38 -2.72 -3.87
CA GLU A 160 21.02 -4.03 -3.68
C GLU A 160 22.36 -3.93 -2.94
N ASN A 161 23.11 -2.86 -3.17
CA ASN A 161 24.40 -2.63 -2.49
C ASN A 161 24.26 -2.38 -0.97
N PHE A 162 23.04 -2.12 -0.49
CA PHE A 162 22.75 -1.88 0.93
C PHE A 162 22.13 -3.10 1.62
N ARG A 163 21.81 -4.16 0.90
CA ARG A 163 21.18 -5.37 1.44
C ARG A 163 21.93 -5.87 2.68
N GLY A 164 21.21 -6.10 3.77
CA GLY A 164 21.71 -6.61 5.05
C GLY A 164 22.59 -5.65 5.85
N LYS A 165 22.89 -4.45 5.34
CA LYS A 165 23.71 -3.49 6.09
C LYS A 165 22.90 -2.82 7.19
N ILE A 166 23.60 -2.50 8.28
CA ILE A 166 23.08 -1.68 9.39
C ILE A 166 23.76 -0.32 9.29
N ILE A 167 22.97 0.73 9.19
CA ILE A 167 23.42 2.12 9.15
C ILE A 167 22.55 2.90 10.13
N ASN A 168 23.17 3.59 11.08
CA ASN A 168 22.48 4.41 12.09
C ASN A 168 21.32 3.67 12.76
N ASN A 169 21.59 2.46 13.31
CA ASN A 169 20.59 1.61 13.99
C ASN A 169 19.44 1.11 13.11
N ILE A 170 19.50 1.32 11.80
CA ILE A 170 18.51 0.84 10.83
C ILE A 170 19.15 -0.25 9.98
N LYS A 171 18.53 -1.42 9.97
CA LYS A 171 18.94 -2.53 9.11
C LYS A 171 18.17 -2.46 7.78
N ILE A 172 18.89 -2.50 6.67
CA ILE A 172 18.29 -2.74 5.36
C ILE A 172 18.02 -4.24 5.23
N SER A 173 16.78 -4.62 4.97
CA SER A 173 16.34 -6.01 4.98
C SER A 173 17.18 -6.91 4.06
N ASP A 174 17.54 -8.09 4.55
CA ASP A 174 18.21 -9.13 3.76
C ASP A 174 17.30 -9.68 2.65
N ASN A 175 16.00 -9.74 2.88
CA ASN A 175 15.04 -10.28 1.93
C ASN A 175 14.61 -9.27 0.88
N HIS A 176 14.48 -7.98 1.26
CA HIS A 176 13.99 -6.94 0.36
C HIS A 176 14.60 -5.58 0.68
N PRO A 177 15.64 -5.13 -0.04
CA PRO A 177 16.43 -3.94 0.35
C PRO A 177 15.67 -2.61 0.32
N ASN A 178 14.43 -2.58 -0.18
CA ASN A 178 13.56 -1.41 -0.08
C ASN A 178 12.74 -1.39 1.23
N ILE A 179 13.07 -2.27 2.19
CA ILE A 179 12.46 -2.32 3.53
C ILE A 179 13.53 -2.01 4.56
N PHE A 180 13.26 -1.04 5.42
CA PHE A 180 14.14 -0.63 6.50
C PHE A 180 13.55 -1.08 7.83
N ILE A 181 14.38 -1.70 8.65
CA ILE A 181 14.02 -2.33 9.92
C ILE A 181 14.66 -1.54 11.04
N ASN A 182 13.86 -1.06 11.99
CA ASN A 182 14.38 -0.46 13.21
C ASN A 182 14.85 -1.56 14.15
N THR A 183 16.17 -1.70 14.32
CA THR A 183 16.77 -2.77 15.10
C THR A 183 17.18 -2.36 16.52
N ASN A 184 17.49 -1.08 16.75
CA ASN A 184 18.09 -0.59 17.98
C ASN A 184 17.57 0.79 18.39
N ASN A 185 16.24 0.98 18.44
CA ASN A 185 15.65 2.27 18.81
C ASN A 185 16.16 3.43 17.94
N ALA A 186 16.27 3.23 16.64
CA ALA A 186 16.63 4.29 15.70
C ALA A 186 15.64 5.45 15.82
N GLU A 187 16.16 6.65 15.83
CA GLU A 187 15.41 7.89 15.85
C GLU A 187 15.10 8.39 14.42
N PHE A 188 14.22 9.38 14.31
CA PHE A 188 13.88 9.95 13.01
C PHE A 188 15.08 10.54 12.27
N ASN A 189 16.03 11.15 13.00
CA ASN A 189 17.27 11.66 12.43
C ASN A 189 18.15 10.56 11.81
N ASP A 190 18.17 9.36 12.39
CA ASP A 190 18.89 8.22 11.82
C ASP A 190 18.29 7.83 10.46
N LEU A 191 16.97 7.85 10.37
CA LEU A 191 16.26 7.60 9.12
C LEU A 191 16.50 8.67 8.07
N GLN A 192 16.50 9.95 8.44
CA GLN A 192 16.81 11.06 7.54
C GLN A 192 18.22 10.94 6.96
N ASN A 193 19.22 10.69 7.82
CA ASN A 193 20.60 10.47 7.39
C ASN A 193 20.72 9.29 6.43
N LEU A 194 20.00 8.19 6.71
CA LEU A 194 19.96 7.03 5.81
C LEU A 194 19.35 7.38 4.45
N PHE A 195 18.28 8.18 4.42
CA PHE A 195 17.69 8.65 3.16
C PHE A 195 18.69 9.44 2.32
N GLU A 196 19.48 10.32 2.94
CA GLU A 196 20.50 11.11 2.25
C GLU A 196 21.61 10.23 1.69
N ILE A 197 22.12 9.29 2.47
CA ILE A 197 23.15 8.34 2.03
C ILE A 197 22.68 7.56 0.81
N ILE A 198 21.47 7.01 0.87
CA ILE A 198 20.89 6.21 -0.21
C ILE A 198 20.63 7.08 -1.44
N GLN A 199 20.02 8.25 -1.26
CA GLN A 199 19.71 9.15 -2.36
C GLN A 199 20.98 9.60 -3.10
N ASN A 200 22.03 9.97 -2.37
CA ASN A 200 23.32 10.35 -2.96
C ASN A 200 23.94 9.19 -3.75
N PHE A 201 23.95 7.99 -3.17
CA PHE A 201 24.48 6.82 -3.84
C PHE A 201 23.73 6.51 -5.16
N VAL A 202 22.40 6.51 -5.10
CA VAL A 202 21.56 6.19 -6.26
C VAL A 202 21.66 7.27 -7.35
N SER A 203 21.70 8.55 -6.93
CA SER A 203 21.89 9.68 -7.86
C SER A 203 23.22 9.60 -8.57
N ILE A 204 24.32 9.35 -7.86
CA ILE A 204 25.66 9.27 -8.44
C ILE A 204 25.79 8.06 -9.35
N LYS A 205 25.33 6.88 -8.91
CA LYS A 205 25.54 5.62 -9.63
C LYS A 205 24.61 5.42 -10.82
N TYR A 206 23.35 5.86 -10.71
CA TYR A 206 22.30 5.53 -11.67
C TYR A 206 21.68 6.77 -12.35
N ASN A 207 22.05 7.98 -11.92
CA ASN A 207 21.42 9.24 -12.34
C ASN A 207 19.89 9.20 -12.17
N ILE A 208 19.44 8.76 -10.98
CA ILE A 208 18.03 8.60 -10.60
C ILE A 208 17.78 9.31 -9.27
N ILE A 209 16.66 10.02 -9.18
CA ILE A 209 16.12 10.56 -7.94
C ILE A 209 15.03 9.58 -7.46
N LEU A 210 15.22 9.04 -6.25
CA LEU A 210 14.22 8.17 -5.62
C LEU A 210 13.08 9.00 -5.02
N GLU A 211 11.86 8.57 -5.25
CA GLU A 211 10.68 9.13 -4.60
C GLU A 211 10.25 8.24 -3.43
N LYS A 212 10.10 8.83 -2.26
CA LYS A 212 9.60 8.11 -1.07
C LYS A 212 8.13 7.76 -1.24
N GLU A 213 7.75 6.53 -0.88
CA GLU A 213 6.36 6.09 -0.76
C GLU A 213 5.79 6.45 0.61
N VAL A 214 6.67 6.43 1.63
CA VAL A 214 6.35 6.81 3.02
C VAL A 214 6.27 8.33 3.18
N GLU A 215 5.40 8.79 4.06
CA GLU A 215 5.28 10.20 4.44
C GLU A 215 5.96 10.43 5.78
N CYS A 216 6.73 11.52 5.86
CA CYS A 216 7.31 12.01 7.10
C CYS A 216 6.43 13.16 7.60
N ILE A 217 5.84 12.99 8.77
CA ILE A 217 4.93 13.93 9.41
C ILE A 217 5.70 14.72 10.47
#